data_cf9a9f810a9971d86ba5e4a3f5e57dae
#
_entry.id   cf9a9f810a9971d86ba5e4a3f5e57dae
#
_cell.length_a   1.000
_cell.length_b   1.000
_cell.length_c   1.000
_cell.angle_alpha   90.00
_cell.angle_beta   90.00
_cell.angle_gamma   90.00
#
_symmetry.space_group_name_H-M   'P 1'
#
loop_
_entity.id
_entity.type
_entity.pdbx_description
1 polymer ?
#
loop_
_entity_poly.entity_id
_entity_poly.type
_entity_poly.pdbx_seq_one_letter_code
_entity_poly.pdbx_strand_id
1 'polypeptide(L)'
;TTNTILWVVGNGCSGEVEFFVAADKGGNLFMTVASDHTDRALETVSVSKAKQACSKVIGNVFWKMSDIRPHWDEIELRSWVRKTPQEEEYLYQEGTLASLLIPERLLELATEDKPYPGKFSYFSGTLPLKGEICYEGDFRMELNDPVLKRSISHTYTVRRLPDRN
;
A
#
# COMPACT_ATOMS: atom_id res chain seq x y z
N THR A 1 2.50 -10.34 -0.19
CA THR A 1 2.47 -11.19 1.00
C THR A 1 1.55 -10.61 2.07
N THR A 2 0.98 -11.45 2.90
CA THR A 2 0.22 -11.11 4.10
C THR A 2 1.03 -11.42 5.39
N ASN A 3 2.33 -11.65 5.26
CA ASN A 3 3.21 -11.96 6.36
C ASN A 3 3.34 -10.74 7.31
N THR A 4 3.62 -11.04 8.56
CA THR A 4 3.89 -10.04 9.60
C THR A 4 5.36 -9.61 9.66
N ILE A 5 6.24 -10.26 8.89
CA ILE A 5 7.66 -9.91 8.76
C ILE A 5 8.00 -9.77 7.27
N LEU A 6 8.58 -8.64 6.92
CA LEU A 6 9.12 -8.35 5.60
C LEU A 6 10.64 -8.25 5.68
N TRP A 7 11.34 -9.12 4.95
CA TRP A 7 12.78 -9.08 4.81
C TRP A 7 13.17 -8.25 3.59
N VAL A 8 14.05 -7.26 3.77
CA VAL A 8 14.57 -6.40 2.71
C VAL A 8 16.10 -6.46 2.71
N VAL A 9 16.72 -6.31 1.53
CA VAL A 9 18.18 -6.27 1.40
C VAL A 9 18.66 -4.82 1.52
N GLY A 10 19.71 -4.61 2.31
CA GLY A 10 20.27 -3.28 2.52
C GLY A 10 19.35 -2.35 3.31
N ASN A 11 19.51 -1.06 3.13
CA ASN A 11 18.84 0.00 3.89
C ASN A 11 18.12 1.02 3.00
N GLY A 12 17.80 0.64 1.77
CA GLY A 12 17.12 1.51 0.79
C GLY A 12 15.62 1.31 0.68
N CYS A 13 15.05 0.20 1.20
CA CYS A 13 13.64 -0.14 0.99
C CYS A 13 12.74 0.44 2.10
N SER A 14 11.73 1.22 1.70
CA SER A 14 10.74 1.79 2.63
C SER A 14 9.31 1.53 2.17
N GLY A 15 8.35 1.53 3.12
CA GLY A 15 6.93 1.33 2.87
C GLY A 15 6.24 2.58 2.34
N GLU A 16 5.20 2.36 1.56
CA GLU A 16 4.24 3.36 1.08
C GLU A 16 2.83 2.82 1.27
N VAL A 17 2.00 3.48 2.09
CA VAL A 17 0.62 3.04 2.24
C VAL A 17 -0.18 3.34 0.98
N GLU A 18 -0.88 2.33 0.49
CA GLU A 18 -1.72 2.37 -0.70
C GLU A 18 -2.98 1.55 -0.49
N PHE A 19 -3.99 1.73 -1.32
CA PHE A 19 -4.99 0.70 -1.47
C PHE A 19 -4.58 -0.28 -2.58
N PHE A 20 -5.02 -1.52 -2.42
CA PHE A 20 -4.81 -2.59 -3.40
C PHE A 20 -6.16 -3.11 -3.88
N VAL A 21 -6.32 -3.22 -5.18
CA VAL A 21 -7.53 -3.75 -5.81
C VAL A 21 -7.25 -5.09 -6.45
N ALA A 22 -8.17 -6.02 -6.29
CA ALA A 22 -8.17 -7.30 -6.98
C ALA A 22 -9.56 -7.62 -7.54
N ALA A 23 -9.60 -8.28 -8.69
CA ALA A 23 -10.81 -8.81 -9.28
C ALA A 23 -10.95 -10.32 -8.98
N ASP A 24 -12.17 -10.76 -8.63
CA ASP A 24 -12.49 -12.17 -8.54
C ASP A 24 -12.74 -12.80 -9.95
N LYS A 25 -13.08 -14.08 -9.98
CA LYS A 25 -13.38 -14.79 -11.25
C LYS A 25 -14.62 -14.25 -11.96
N GLY A 26 -15.52 -13.60 -11.24
CA GLY A 26 -16.74 -13.00 -11.75
C GLY A 26 -16.57 -11.53 -12.17
N GLY A 27 -15.37 -10.96 -12.02
CA GLY A 27 -15.11 -9.55 -12.31
C GLY A 27 -15.51 -8.59 -11.19
N ASN A 28 -15.95 -9.09 -10.02
CA ASN A 28 -16.22 -8.23 -8.88
C ASN A 28 -14.91 -7.70 -8.32
N LEU A 29 -14.89 -6.40 -7.99
CA LEU A 29 -13.71 -5.73 -7.43
C LEU A 29 -13.75 -5.73 -5.92
N PHE A 30 -12.58 -5.98 -5.33
CA PHE A 30 -12.34 -5.96 -3.90
C PHE A 30 -11.13 -5.10 -3.58
N MET A 31 -11.17 -4.39 -2.46
CA MET A 31 -10.11 -3.50 -2.01
C MET A 31 -9.63 -3.87 -0.62
N THR A 32 -8.33 -3.75 -0.40
CA THR A 32 -7.69 -3.84 0.92
C THR A 32 -6.61 -2.77 1.08
N VAL A 33 -6.13 -2.58 2.30
CA VAL A 33 -4.95 -1.77 2.58
C VAL A 33 -3.68 -2.52 2.15
N ALA A 34 -2.69 -1.80 1.67
CA ALA A 34 -1.43 -2.37 1.21
C ALA A 34 -0.24 -1.46 1.46
N SER A 35 0.96 -1.99 1.30
CA SER A 35 2.20 -1.23 1.26
C SER A 35 3.02 -1.60 0.03
N ASP A 36 3.24 -0.60 -0.83
CA ASP A 36 4.11 -0.70 -2.00
C ASP A 36 5.55 -0.35 -1.64
N HIS A 37 6.27 -1.30 -1.04
CA HIS A 37 7.67 -1.09 -0.71
C HIS A 37 8.51 -0.76 -1.94
N THR A 38 9.37 0.25 -1.79
CA THR A 38 10.18 0.80 -2.87
C THR A 38 11.62 0.99 -2.40
N ASP A 39 12.60 0.55 -3.20
CA ASP A 39 14.00 0.84 -2.98
C ASP A 39 14.30 2.28 -3.42
N ARG A 40 14.59 3.16 -2.46
CA ARG A 40 14.76 4.60 -2.71
C ARG A 40 16.02 4.94 -3.48
N ALA A 41 17.06 4.15 -3.34
CA ALA A 41 18.27 4.36 -4.13
C ALA A 41 18.04 3.97 -5.60
N LEU A 42 17.41 2.82 -5.83
CA LEU A 42 17.10 2.36 -7.18
C LEU A 42 16.02 3.22 -7.86
N GLU A 43 15.12 3.83 -7.08
CA GLU A 43 14.06 4.72 -7.58
C GLU A 43 14.61 5.94 -8.33
N THR A 44 15.78 6.45 -7.94
CA THR A 44 16.46 7.55 -8.63
C THR A 44 16.91 7.17 -10.06
N VAL A 45 17.01 5.88 -10.34
CA VAL A 45 17.42 5.34 -11.65
C VAL A 45 16.21 4.82 -12.43
N SER A 46 15.32 4.09 -11.77
CA SER A 46 14.14 3.49 -12.39
C SER A 46 13.06 3.18 -11.36
N VAL A 47 11.98 3.94 -11.37
CA VAL A 47 10.81 3.75 -10.49
C VAL A 47 10.26 2.32 -10.60
N SER A 48 10.04 1.82 -11.81
CA SER A 48 9.48 0.48 -12.04
C SER A 48 10.35 -0.63 -11.46
N LYS A 49 11.68 -0.53 -11.61
CA LYS A 49 12.62 -1.51 -11.05
C LYS A 49 12.70 -1.41 -9.54
N ALA A 50 12.69 -0.21 -8.98
CA ALA A 50 12.70 0.04 -7.55
C ALA A 50 11.49 -0.57 -6.85
N LYS A 51 10.31 -0.40 -7.44
CA LYS A 51 9.08 -1.01 -6.96
C LYS A 51 9.11 -2.54 -7.09
N GLN A 52 9.64 -3.08 -8.17
CA GLN A 52 9.71 -4.51 -8.40
C GLN A 52 10.76 -5.22 -7.54
N ALA A 53 11.83 -4.53 -7.14
CA ALA A 53 12.90 -5.09 -6.30
C ALA A 53 12.44 -5.41 -4.87
N CYS A 54 11.44 -4.71 -4.36
CA CYS A 54 10.92 -4.91 -3.01
C CYS A 54 9.63 -5.76 -3.01
N SER A 55 9.50 -6.65 -2.05
CA SER A 55 8.26 -7.40 -1.82
C SER A 55 7.14 -6.46 -1.35
N LYS A 56 5.91 -6.73 -1.77
CA LYS A 56 4.72 -5.95 -1.42
C LYS A 56 3.96 -6.63 -0.28
N VAL A 57 3.40 -5.84 0.62
CA VAL A 57 2.54 -6.32 1.70
C VAL A 57 1.10 -5.92 1.40
N ILE A 58 0.16 -6.86 1.54
CA ILE A 58 -1.28 -6.62 1.37
C ILE A 58 -2.02 -7.10 2.61
N GLY A 59 -3.10 -6.42 2.97
CA GLY A 59 -4.02 -6.85 4.01
C GLY A 59 -4.69 -8.19 3.66
N ASN A 60 -5.19 -8.86 4.67
CA ASN A 60 -5.86 -10.15 4.52
C ASN A 60 -7.40 -10.07 4.60
N VAL A 61 -7.93 -8.87 4.81
CA VAL A 61 -9.36 -8.56 4.79
C VAL A 61 -9.64 -7.64 3.61
N PHE A 62 -10.71 -7.90 2.89
CA PHE A 62 -11.09 -7.13 1.71
C PHE A 62 -12.52 -6.62 1.83
N TRP A 63 -12.76 -5.39 1.40
CA TRP A 63 -14.10 -4.85 1.19
C TRP A 63 -14.51 -4.98 -0.27
N LYS A 64 -15.80 -5.20 -0.51
CA LYS A 64 -16.33 -5.08 -1.87
C LYS A 64 -16.28 -3.63 -2.31
N MET A 65 -15.83 -3.40 -3.53
CA MET A 65 -15.76 -2.06 -4.11
C MET A 65 -17.15 -1.40 -4.19
N SER A 66 -18.20 -2.18 -4.49
CA SER A 66 -19.58 -1.69 -4.54
C SER A 66 -20.08 -1.07 -3.24
N ASP A 67 -19.55 -1.52 -2.10
CA ASP A 67 -20.00 -1.04 -0.79
C ASP A 67 -19.41 0.33 -0.43
N ILE A 68 -18.18 0.61 -0.90
CA ILE A 68 -17.43 1.83 -0.57
C ILE A 68 -17.53 2.90 -1.65
N ARG A 69 -17.88 2.52 -2.88
CA ARG A 69 -17.96 3.43 -4.02
C ARG A 69 -18.84 4.67 -3.78
N PRO A 70 -20.00 4.57 -3.13
CA PRO A 70 -20.90 5.73 -2.91
C PRO A 70 -20.28 6.83 -2.02
N HIS A 71 -19.28 6.49 -1.20
CA HIS A 71 -18.61 7.41 -0.27
C HIS A 71 -17.08 7.29 -0.35
N TRP A 72 -16.58 7.03 -1.54
CA TRP A 72 -15.16 6.88 -1.84
C TRP A 72 -14.27 7.99 -1.25
N ASP A 73 -14.70 9.24 -1.41
CA ASP A 73 -13.94 10.40 -0.99
C ASP A 73 -13.82 10.54 0.53
N GLU A 74 -14.66 9.85 1.29
CA GLU A 74 -14.68 9.86 2.75
C GLU A 74 -13.78 8.76 3.37
N ILE A 75 -13.36 7.76 2.58
CA ILE A 75 -12.48 6.68 3.05
C ILE A 75 -11.11 7.26 3.38
N GLU A 76 -10.66 7.00 4.60
CA GLU A 76 -9.36 7.44 5.09
C GLU A 76 -8.30 6.35 4.91
N LEU A 77 -7.10 6.76 4.49
CA LEU A 77 -5.93 5.92 4.34
C LEU A 77 -4.81 6.48 5.21
N ARG A 78 -4.28 5.65 6.11
CA ARG A 78 -3.27 6.06 7.08
C ARG A 78 -2.18 5.01 7.23
N SER A 79 -0.98 5.46 7.61
CA SER A 79 0.07 4.59 8.09
C SER A 79 0.81 5.20 9.28
N TRP A 80 1.35 4.32 10.11
CA TRP A 80 2.18 4.66 11.26
C TRP A 80 3.42 3.81 11.22
N VAL A 81 4.50 4.33 11.78
CA VAL A 81 5.75 3.61 11.94
C VAL A 81 6.27 3.69 13.38
N ARG A 82 6.96 2.64 13.80
CA ARG A 82 7.66 2.55 15.07
C ARG A 82 9.02 1.93 14.82
N LYS A 83 10.09 2.72 14.99
CA LYS A 83 11.47 2.29 14.68
C LYS A 83 11.95 1.17 15.59
N THR A 84 11.69 1.30 16.90
CA THR A 84 12.05 0.29 17.89
C THR A 84 10.87 -0.03 18.83
N PRO A 85 10.86 -1.20 19.51
CA PRO A 85 9.77 -1.55 20.43
C PRO A 85 9.63 -0.60 21.64
N GLN A 86 10.67 0.19 21.96
CA GLN A 86 10.70 1.15 23.06
C GLN A 86 10.19 2.54 22.67
N GLU A 87 10.04 2.81 21.37
CA GLU A 87 9.55 4.08 20.86
C GLU A 87 8.02 4.05 20.70
N GLU A 88 7.42 5.22 20.74
CA GLU A 88 6.02 5.38 20.38
C GLU A 88 5.85 5.32 18.86
N GLU A 89 4.70 4.80 18.44
CA GLU A 89 4.26 4.84 17.05
C GLU A 89 3.95 6.29 16.65
N TYR A 90 4.39 6.74 15.49
CA TYR A 90 4.05 8.05 14.95
C TYR A 90 3.38 7.97 13.58
N LEU A 91 2.49 8.91 13.32
CA LEU A 91 1.74 9.01 12.07
C LEU A 91 2.70 9.32 10.92
N TYR A 92 2.74 8.42 9.93
CA TYR A 92 3.69 8.44 8.83
C TYR A 92 3.08 8.98 7.53
N GLN A 93 1.86 8.57 7.21
CA GLN A 93 1.08 9.05 6.08
C GLN A 93 -0.39 9.15 6.47
N GLU A 94 -1.12 10.13 5.92
CA GLU A 94 -2.55 10.30 6.16
C GLU A 94 -3.20 11.11 5.05
N GLY A 95 -4.38 10.67 4.63
CA GLY A 95 -5.24 11.36 3.69
C GLY A 95 -6.53 10.59 3.47
N THR A 96 -7.35 11.07 2.54
CA THR A 96 -8.52 10.35 2.06
C THR A 96 -8.30 9.85 0.63
N LEU A 97 -9.10 8.89 0.20
CA LEU A 97 -9.03 8.36 -1.17
C LEU A 97 -9.40 9.42 -2.23
N ALA A 98 -10.03 10.53 -1.84
CA ALA A 98 -10.27 11.68 -2.71
C ALA A 98 -8.98 12.28 -3.29
N SER A 99 -7.84 12.13 -2.61
CA SER A 99 -6.54 12.62 -3.07
C SER A 99 -5.80 11.67 -4.00
N LEU A 100 -6.36 10.49 -4.26
CA LEU A 100 -5.78 9.45 -5.12
C LEU A 100 -6.65 9.24 -6.37
N LEU A 101 -6.04 8.71 -7.42
CA LEU A 101 -6.80 8.33 -8.62
C LEU A 101 -7.78 7.20 -8.28
N ILE A 102 -9.00 7.33 -8.78
CA ILE A 102 -10.01 6.27 -8.63
C ILE A 102 -9.60 5.00 -9.38
N PRO A 103 -10.06 3.82 -8.92
CA PRO A 103 -9.68 2.53 -9.49
C PRO A 103 -9.86 2.40 -11.01
N GLU A 104 -10.92 2.94 -11.56
CA GLU A 104 -11.20 2.90 -12.99
C GLU A 104 -10.16 3.69 -13.78
N ARG A 105 -9.80 4.87 -13.29
CA ARG A 105 -8.78 5.69 -13.96
C ARG A 105 -7.40 5.06 -13.91
N LEU A 106 -7.04 4.40 -12.81
CA LEU A 106 -5.80 3.63 -12.72
C LEU A 106 -5.78 2.48 -13.71
N LEU A 107 -6.91 1.78 -13.87
CA LEU A 107 -7.02 0.68 -14.81
C LEU A 107 -6.91 1.16 -16.27
N GLU A 108 -7.58 2.24 -16.64
CA GLU A 108 -7.46 2.87 -17.95
C GLU A 108 -6.01 3.21 -18.29
N LEU A 109 -5.31 3.88 -17.37
CA LEU A 109 -3.89 4.22 -17.54
C LEU A 109 -2.99 2.99 -17.67
N ALA A 110 -3.24 1.94 -16.88
CA ALA A 110 -2.43 0.72 -16.89
C ALA A 110 -2.64 -0.12 -18.16
N THR A 111 -3.80 -0.03 -18.79
CA THR A 111 -4.14 -0.80 -19.98
C THR A 111 -3.99 -0.01 -21.28
N GLU A 112 -3.67 1.28 -21.23
CA GLU A 112 -3.63 2.18 -22.39
C GLU A 112 -4.94 2.08 -23.22
N ASP A 113 -6.09 2.09 -22.52
CA ASP A 113 -7.43 1.95 -23.12
C ASP A 113 -7.70 0.61 -23.85
N LYS A 114 -6.84 -0.39 -23.67
CA LYS A 114 -7.08 -1.74 -24.19
C LYS A 114 -7.85 -2.58 -23.18
N PRO A 115 -8.72 -3.50 -23.64
CA PRO A 115 -9.38 -4.44 -22.73
C PRO A 115 -8.34 -5.26 -21.96
N TYR A 116 -8.48 -5.33 -20.64
CA TYR A 116 -7.57 -6.14 -19.82
C TYR A 116 -7.89 -7.63 -20.00
N PRO A 117 -6.92 -8.48 -20.35
CA PRO A 117 -7.19 -9.87 -20.73
C PRO A 117 -7.34 -10.79 -19.53
N GLY A 118 -8.22 -10.52 -18.58
CA GLY A 118 -8.50 -11.46 -17.48
C GLY A 118 -8.41 -10.88 -16.08
N LYS A 119 -8.03 -11.72 -15.09
CA LYS A 119 -7.88 -11.32 -13.69
C LYS A 119 -6.75 -10.34 -13.53
N PHE A 120 -6.98 -9.27 -12.79
CA PHE A 120 -5.98 -8.26 -12.50
C PHE A 120 -5.96 -7.90 -11.03
N SER A 121 -4.85 -7.37 -10.63
CA SER A 121 -4.69 -6.68 -9.35
C SER A 121 -3.69 -5.54 -9.53
N TYR A 122 -3.86 -4.47 -8.78
CA TYR A 122 -2.95 -3.34 -8.83
C TYR A 122 -2.91 -2.58 -7.52
N PHE A 123 -1.84 -1.86 -7.32
CA PHE A 123 -1.67 -0.88 -6.27
C PHE A 123 -2.11 0.50 -6.76
N SER A 124 -2.51 1.35 -5.83
CA SER A 124 -2.81 2.76 -6.10
C SER A 124 -1.52 3.58 -6.25
N GLY A 125 -1.62 4.86 -6.06
CA GLY A 125 -0.52 5.72 -5.67
C GLY A 125 -0.54 5.91 -4.16
N THR A 126 0.53 6.48 -3.63
CA THR A 126 0.68 6.70 -2.18
C THR A 126 0.40 8.15 -1.78
N LEU A 127 0.30 8.37 -0.48
CA LEU A 127 0.12 9.69 0.16
C LEU A 127 1.47 10.30 0.54
N PRO A 128 1.58 11.63 0.64
CA PRO A 128 2.79 12.28 1.12
C PRO A 128 3.18 11.84 2.54
N LEU A 129 4.48 11.78 2.81
CA LEU A 129 5.02 11.52 4.13
C LEU A 129 4.80 12.72 5.06
N LYS A 130 4.53 12.44 6.34
CA LYS A 130 4.46 13.46 7.41
C LYS A 130 5.78 13.65 8.17
N GLY A 131 6.82 12.94 7.78
CA GLY A 131 8.12 12.98 8.44
C GLY A 131 9.22 12.35 7.60
N GLU A 132 10.27 11.90 8.26
CA GLU A 132 11.39 11.25 7.60
C GLU A 132 11.05 9.84 7.13
N ILE A 133 11.73 9.40 6.07
CA ILE A 133 11.57 8.03 5.54
C ILE A 133 12.01 7.02 6.60
N CYS A 134 11.18 6.00 6.83
CA CYS A 134 11.46 4.90 7.75
C CYS A 134 11.80 3.63 6.96
N TYR A 135 12.97 3.05 7.24
CA TYR A 135 13.51 1.90 6.52
C TYR A 135 13.44 0.58 7.30
N GLU A 136 13.05 0.61 8.57
CA GLU A 136 12.98 -0.56 9.45
C GLU A 136 11.99 -0.37 10.60
N GLY A 137 11.69 -1.44 11.33
CA GLY A 137 10.74 -1.42 12.45
C GLY A 137 9.34 -1.82 12.03
N ASP A 138 8.37 -1.50 12.87
CA ASP A 138 6.97 -1.84 12.61
C ASP A 138 6.33 -0.80 11.70
N PHE A 139 5.56 -1.29 10.75
CA PHE A 139 4.74 -0.49 9.84
C PHE A 139 3.29 -0.94 9.99
N ARG A 140 2.42 -0.05 10.47
CA ARG A 140 0.98 -0.26 10.54
C ARG A 140 0.29 0.57 9.49
N MET A 141 -0.63 -0.03 8.78
CA MET A 141 -1.43 0.59 7.73
C MET A 141 -2.91 0.35 7.97
N GLU A 142 -3.75 1.31 7.58
CA GLU A 142 -5.18 1.27 7.84
C GLU A 142 -5.97 1.94 6.73
N LEU A 143 -7.07 1.29 6.34
CA LEU A 143 -8.21 1.90 5.67
C LEU A 143 -9.34 2.04 6.69
N ASN A 144 -9.88 3.24 6.85
CA ASN A 144 -11.01 3.52 7.72
C ASN A 144 -12.20 4.03 6.90
N ASP A 145 -13.33 3.39 7.07
CA ASP A 145 -14.61 3.76 6.47
C ASP A 145 -15.50 4.38 7.56
N PRO A 146 -15.54 5.71 7.67
CA PRO A 146 -16.33 6.38 8.70
C PRO A 146 -17.84 6.27 8.50
N VAL A 147 -18.27 6.05 7.24
CA VAL A 147 -19.70 5.94 6.89
C VAL A 147 -20.27 4.60 7.38
N LEU A 148 -19.59 3.50 7.06
CA LEU A 148 -19.98 2.16 7.50
C LEU A 148 -19.37 1.75 8.84
N LYS A 149 -18.61 2.66 9.50
CA LYS A 149 -17.99 2.50 10.83
C LYS A 149 -17.18 1.20 10.93
N ARG A 150 -16.29 0.99 9.98
CA ARG A 150 -15.42 -0.20 9.89
C ARG A 150 -14.01 0.19 9.48
N SER A 151 -13.02 -0.64 9.81
CA SER A 151 -11.65 -0.46 9.35
C SER A 151 -11.01 -1.78 8.94
N ILE A 152 -9.99 -1.69 8.07
CA ILE A 152 -9.03 -2.75 7.80
C ILE A 152 -7.68 -2.25 8.27
N SER A 153 -7.05 -2.98 9.18
CA SER A 153 -5.70 -2.68 9.63
C SER A 153 -4.78 -3.88 9.43
N HIS A 154 -3.54 -3.62 9.06
CA HIS A 154 -2.50 -4.65 8.97
C HIS A 154 -1.17 -4.09 9.46
N THR A 155 -0.47 -4.88 10.28
CA THR A 155 0.84 -4.50 10.84
C THR A 155 1.87 -5.56 10.46
N TYR A 156 3.05 -5.10 10.05
CA TYR A 156 4.19 -5.97 9.78
C TYR A 156 5.49 -5.29 10.23
N THR A 157 6.52 -6.09 10.47
CA THR A 157 7.85 -5.62 10.86
C THR A 157 8.81 -5.72 9.69
N VAL A 158 9.48 -4.64 9.35
CA VAL A 158 10.56 -4.62 8.36
C VAL A 158 11.86 -5.05 9.03
N ARG A 159 12.51 -6.08 8.47
CA ARG A 159 13.80 -6.63 8.90
C ARG A 159 14.82 -6.53 7.77
N ARG A 160 16.01 -6.09 8.09
CA ARG A 160 17.09 -5.93 7.10
C ARG A 160 17.99 -7.15 7.04
N LEU A 161 18.31 -7.55 5.82
CA LEU A 161 19.41 -8.44 5.51
C LEU A 161 20.61 -7.61 5.07
N PRO A 162 21.84 -8.01 5.45
CA PRO A 162 23.04 -7.31 5.00
C PRO A 162 23.15 -7.42 3.47
N ASP A 163 23.47 -6.30 2.84
CA ASP A 163 23.93 -6.28 1.45
C ASP A 163 25.38 -6.76 1.42
N ARG A 164 25.64 -7.88 0.76
CA ARG A 164 26.96 -8.52 0.68
C ARG A 164 27.51 -8.40 -0.74
N ASN A 165 27.81 -7.16 -1.13
CA ASN A 165 28.60 -6.91 -2.34
C ASN A 165 30.09 -6.89 -2.03
#